data_3897c2c83d8148ab69bfd0fbdd716697
#
_entry.id   3897c2c83d8148ab69bfd0fbdd716697
#
_cell.length_a   1.000
_cell.length_b   1.000
_cell.length_c   1.000
_cell.angle_alpha   90.00
_cell.angle_beta   90.00
_cell.angle_gamma   90.00
#
_symmetry.space_group_name_H-M   'P 1'
#
loop_
_entity.id
_entity.type
_entity.pdbx_description
1 polymer ?
#
loop_
_entity_poly.entity_id
_entity_poly.type
_entity_poly.pdbx_seq_one_letter_code
_entity_poly.pdbx_strand_id
1 'polypeptide(L)'
;MLQRVNDYEKNVFNGDIGVISSVHPNDFELEVRYPEGPVHYGAADLDQLQLAYAMTTHKSQGSEFPVAIVVMHTQHYVMLQRNLLYTALTRAKKLAVLVGSKRALEMAVKNHRTVPRCTWLAQRIRD
;
A
#
# COMPACT_ATOMS: atom_id res chain seq x y z
N MET A 1 -11.52 -4.86 -2.10
CA MET A 1 -10.89 -4.28 -3.33
C MET A 1 -9.94 -3.18 -2.92
N LEU A 2 -8.95 -2.90 -3.73
CA LEU A 2 -7.98 -1.81 -3.56
C LEU A 2 -8.15 -0.84 -4.73
N GLN A 3 -8.36 0.45 -4.44
CA GLN A 3 -8.38 1.51 -5.44
C GLN A 3 -6.97 1.76 -5.99
N ARG A 4 -6.82 1.87 -7.31
CA ARG A 4 -5.52 2.03 -7.97
C ARG A 4 -5.18 3.47 -8.33
N VAL A 5 -6.19 4.29 -8.54
CA VAL A 5 -6.08 5.70 -8.96
C VAL A 5 -6.94 6.59 -8.07
N ASN A 6 -6.66 7.88 -8.05
CA ASN A 6 -7.54 8.83 -7.37
C ASN A 6 -8.77 9.10 -8.24
N ASP A 7 -9.94 8.99 -7.65
CA ASP A 7 -11.20 9.42 -8.25
C ASP A 7 -11.84 10.45 -7.31
N TYR A 8 -11.72 11.71 -7.67
CA TYR A 8 -12.19 12.82 -6.86
C TYR A 8 -13.72 12.97 -6.91
N GLU A 9 -14.37 12.49 -7.97
CA GLU A 9 -15.83 12.53 -8.09
C GLU A 9 -16.46 11.52 -7.14
N LYS A 10 -15.85 10.31 -7.05
CA LYS A 10 -16.28 9.25 -6.16
C LYS A 10 -15.71 9.39 -4.74
N ASN A 11 -14.82 10.36 -4.50
CA ASN A 11 -14.10 10.59 -3.24
C ASN A 11 -13.36 9.34 -2.75
N VAL A 12 -12.68 8.64 -3.66
CA VAL A 12 -11.81 7.48 -3.36
C VAL A 12 -10.41 7.70 -3.91
N PHE A 13 -9.42 7.23 -3.18
CA PHE A 13 -8.02 7.53 -3.45
C PHE A 13 -7.19 6.27 -3.64
N ASN A 14 -6.06 6.45 -4.34
CA ASN A 14 -5.12 5.35 -4.55
C ASN A 14 -4.61 4.79 -3.21
N GLY A 15 -4.90 3.55 -2.96
CA GLY A 15 -4.56 2.86 -1.71
C GLY A 15 -5.75 2.59 -0.80
N ASP A 16 -6.92 3.19 -1.05
CA ASP A 16 -8.13 2.93 -0.29
C ASP A 16 -8.58 1.49 -0.46
N ILE A 17 -9.02 0.89 0.63
CA ILE A 17 -9.47 -0.50 0.68
C ILE A 17 -10.94 -0.54 1.02
N GLY A 18 -11.71 -1.19 0.16
CA GLY A 18 -13.12 -1.44 0.38
C GLY A 18 -13.48 -2.92 0.22
N VAL A 19 -14.67 -3.26 0.66
CA VAL A 19 -15.25 -4.59 0.54
C VAL A 19 -16.35 -4.58 -0.51
N ILE A 20 -16.32 -5.54 -1.45
CA ILE A 20 -17.40 -5.68 -2.43
C ILE A 20 -18.69 -6.01 -1.67
N SER A 21 -19.71 -5.18 -1.85
CA SER A 21 -21.05 -5.36 -1.26
C SER A 21 -22.02 -6.01 -2.21
N SER A 22 -21.93 -5.70 -3.50
CA SER A 22 -22.74 -6.34 -4.54
C SER A 22 -22.01 -6.45 -5.87
N VAL A 23 -22.38 -7.41 -6.69
CA VAL A 23 -21.87 -7.63 -8.04
C VAL A 23 -23.04 -7.88 -8.98
N HIS A 24 -23.10 -7.17 -10.07
CA HIS A 24 -24.08 -7.31 -11.15
C HIS A 24 -23.37 -7.75 -12.45
N PRO A 25 -23.17 -9.07 -12.64
CA PRO A 25 -22.34 -9.57 -13.74
C PRO A 25 -22.90 -9.25 -15.13
N ASN A 26 -24.23 -9.17 -15.27
CA ASN A 26 -24.89 -8.89 -16.55
C ASN A 26 -24.64 -7.45 -17.04
N ASP A 27 -24.50 -6.51 -16.08
CA ASP A 27 -24.32 -5.09 -16.36
C ASP A 27 -22.85 -4.68 -16.23
N PHE A 28 -21.97 -5.61 -15.85
CA PHE A 28 -20.56 -5.35 -15.53
C PHE A 28 -20.41 -4.26 -14.45
N GLU A 29 -21.27 -4.28 -13.47
CA GLU A 29 -21.27 -3.33 -12.36
C GLU A 29 -20.96 -4.02 -11.03
N LEU A 30 -20.33 -3.27 -10.15
CA LEU A 30 -20.13 -3.69 -8.76
C LEU A 30 -20.19 -2.49 -7.80
N GLU A 31 -20.56 -2.78 -6.58
CA GLU A 31 -20.52 -1.83 -5.47
C GLU A 31 -19.41 -2.22 -4.51
N VAL A 32 -18.58 -1.26 -4.14
CA VAL A 32 -17.54 -1.41 -3.11
C VAL A 32 -17.88 -0.49 -1.94
N ARG A 33 -17.92 -1.05 -0.74
CA ARG A 33 -18.12 -0.29 0.49
C ARG A 33 -16.78 0.10 1.06
N TYR A 34 -16.50 1.39 1.09
CA TYR A 34 -15.39 2.05 1.78
C TYR A 34 -15.84 2.56 3.16
N PRO A 35 -14.90 2.99 4.04
CA PRO A 35 -15.25 3.62 5.30
C PRO A 35 -16.17 4.84 5.15
N GLU A 36 -15.99 5.61 4.09
CA GLU A 36 -16.76 6.82 3.77
C GLU A 36 -18.14 6.53 3.19
N GLY A 37 -18.37 5.31 2.68
CA GLY A 37 -19.64 4.88 2.13
C GLY A 37 -19.52 3.92 0.94
N PRO A 38 -20.66 3.51 0.36
CA PRO A 38 -20.68 2.68 -0.84
C PRO A 38 -20.34 3.50 -2.09
N VAL A 39 -19.58 2.90 -3.00
CA VAL A 39 -19.19 3.48 -4.30
C VAL A 39 -19.52 2.48 -5.41
N HIS A 40 -20.20 2.96 -6.45
CA HIS A 40 -20.57 2.18 -7.62
C HIS A 40 -19.49 2.29 -8.71
N TYR A 41 -19.18 1.16 -9.32
CA TYR A 41 -18.24 1.03 -10.43
C TYR A 41 -18.93 0.37 -11.61
N GLY A 42 -18.98 1.06 -12.72
CA GLY A 42 -19.41 0.52 -14.00
C GLY A 42 -18.28 -0.16 -14.76
N ALA A 43 -18.60 -0.76 -15.91
CA ALA A 43 -17.65 -1.48 -16.74
C ALA A 43 -16.36 -0.69 -17.07
N ALA A 44 -16.49 0.61 -17.31
CA ALA A 44 -15.37 1.50 -17.63
C ALA A 44 -14.44 1.79 -16.44
N ASP A 45 -14.91 1.55 -15.22
CA ASP A 45 -14.19 1.88 -13.99
C ASP A 45 -13.52 0.65 -13.34
N LEU A 46 -13.81 -0.55 -13.81
CA LEU A 46 -13.34 -1.79 -13.20
C LEU A 46 -11.81 -1.92 -13.22
N ASP A 47 -11.13 -1.31 -14.15
CA ASP A 47 -9.67 -1.28 -14.25
C ASP A 47 -9.02 -0.42 -13.16
N GLN A 48 -9.79 0.46 -12.52
CA GLN A 48 -9.36 1.25 -11.37
C GLN A 48 -9.23 0.39 -10.09
N LEU A 49 -9.78 -0.80 -10.09
CA LEU A 49 -9.83 -1.69 -8.94
C LEU A 49 -8.84 -2.84 -9.05
N GLN A 50 -8.36 -3.30 -7.92
CA GLN A 50 -7.50 -4.48 -7.78
C GLN A 50 -7.94 -5.30 -6.58
N LEU A 51 -7.79 -6.62 -6.66
CA LEU A 51 -8.02 -7.49 -5.51
C LEU A 51 -7.03 -7.15 -4.38
N ALA A 52 -7.57 -6.98 -3.16
CA ALA A 52 -6.80 -6.52 -1.99
C ALA A 52 -6.35 -7.67 -1.08
N TYR A 53 -6.10 -8.87 -1.62
CA TYR A 53 -5.55 -9.99 -0.83
C TYR A 53 -4.09 -9.74 -0.41
N ALA A 54 -3.37 -8.89 -1.12
CA ALA A 54 -2.05 -8.39 -0.79
C ALA A 54 -1.85 -7.00 -1.39
N MET A 55 -1.02 -6.19 -0.75
CA MET A 55 -0.66 -4.86 -1.24
C MET A 55 0.82 -4.57 -1.03
N THR A 56 1.35 -3.60 -1.75
CA THR A 56 2.72 -3.15 -1.54
C THR A 56 2.81 -2.28 -0.29
N THR A 57 3.99 -2.24 0.34
CA THR A 57 4.26 -1.37 1.47
C THR A 57 4.01 0.11 1.14
N HIS A 58 4.25 0.54 -0.10
CA HIS A 58 3.98 1.91 -0.52
C HIS A 58 2.47 2.23 -0.51
N LYS A 59 1.64 1.31 -0.97
CA LYS A 59 0.17 1.49 -0.97
C LYS A 59 -0.43 1.42 0.44
N SER A 60 0.27 0.81 1.39
CA SER A 60 -0.15 0.78 2.80
C SER A 60 0.29 2.02 3.60
N GLN A 61 0.99 2.97 2.98
CA GLN A 61 1.38 4.21 3.67
C GLN A 61 0.15 5.01 4.06
N GLY A 62 0.13 5.52 5.28
CA GLY A 62 -1.03 6.20 5.87
C GLY A 62 -2.06 5.27 6.52
N SER A 63 -2.09 3.98 6.14
CA SER A 63 -3.02 3.01 6.71
C SER A 63 -2.38 2.24 7.88
N GLU A 64 -3.20 1.76 8.80
CA GLU A 64 -2.78 0.92 9.92
C GLU A 64 -3.71 -0.28 10.07
N PHE A 65 -3.14 -1.42 10.44
CA PHE A 65 -3.85 -2.70 10.54
C PHE A 65 -3.65 -3.32 11.92
N PRO A 66 -4.63 -4.03 12.47
CA PRO A 66 -4.44 -4.78 13.73
C PRO A 66 -3.27 -5.76 13.63
N VAL A 67 -3.14 -6.45 12.50
CA VAL A 67 -2.06 -7.40 12.20
C VAL A 67 -1.52 -7.11 10.82
N ALA A 68 -0.20 -7.05 10.66
CA ALA A 68 0.48 -6.95 9.38
C ALA A 68 1.35 -8.20 9.14
N ILE A 69 1.13 -8.88 8.01
CA ILE A 69 1.97 -9.98 7.55
C ILE A 69 2.87 -9.44 6.45
N VAL A 70 4.17 -9.38 6.70
CA VAL A 70 5.16 -8.83 5.78
C VAL A 70 5.94 -9.98 5.15
N VAL A 71 5.80 -10.14 3.83
CA VAL A 71 6.50 -11.17 3.07
C VAL A 71 7.84 -10.64 2.57
N MET A 72 8.92 -11.35 2.89
CA MET A 72 10.29 -10.97 2.53
C MET A 72 11.00 -12.10 1.79
N HIS A 73 11.36 -11.85 0.54
CA HIS A 73 12.10 -12.82 -0.27
C HIS A 73 13.32 -12.17 -0.94
N THR A 74 14.40 -12.92 -1.11
CA THR A 74 15.65 -12.40 -1.69
C THR A 74 15.52 -11.97 -3.15
N GLN A 75 14.50 -12.45 -3.88
CA GLN A 75 14.18 -11.97 -5.23
C GLN A 75 13.82 -10.47 -5.25
N HIS A 76 13.33 -9.93 -4.17
CA HIS A 76 13.00 -8.52 -4.03
C HIS A 76 14.20 -7.67 -3.55
N TYR A 77 15.43 -8.08 -3.86
CA TYR A 77 16.65 -7.50 -3.28
C TYR A 77 16.74 -5.97 -3.41
N VAL A 78 16.23 -5.39 -4.51
CA VAL A 78 16.20 -3.93 -4.72
C VAL A 78 15.34 -3.23 -3.69
N MET A 79 14.25 -3.89 -3.23
CA MET A 79 13.30 -3.37 -2.26
C MET A 79 13.65 -3.72 -0.81
N LEU A 80 14.67 -4.58 -0.59
CA LEU A 80 15.12 -4.94 0.75
C LEU A 80 15.96 -3.81 1.34
N GLN A 81 15.27 -2.79 1.86
CA GLN A 81 15.84 -1.61 2.48
C GLN A 81 15.29 -1.44 3.89
N ARG A 82 16.12 -0.93 4.80
CA ARG A 82 15.75 -0.73 6.22
C ARG A 82 14.53 0.17 6.39
N ASN A 83 14.46 1.27 5.65
CA ASN A 83 13.34 2.20 5.69
C ASN A 83 12.03 1.54 5.24
N LEU A 84 12.06 0.71 4.19
CA LEU A 84 10.87 0.03 3.71
C LEU A 84 10.40 -1.05 4.70
N LEU A 85 11.34 -1.81 5.27
CA LEU A 85 11.04 -2.77 6.33
C LEU A 85 10.40 -2.06 7.54
N TYR A 86 10.98 -0.94 7.99
CA TYR A 86 10.43 -0.15 9.08
C TYR A 86 9.02 0.34 8.75
N THR A 87 8.81 0.89 7.56
CA THR A 87 7.49 1.35 7.11
C THR A 87 6.46 0.21 7.14
N ALA A 88 6.83 -0.98 6.67
CA ALA A 88 5.95 -2.14 6.68
C ALA A 88 5.59 -2.59 8.11
N LEU A 89 6.57 -2.65 9.02
CA LEU A 89 6.36 -3.06 10.40
C LEU A 89 5.49 -2.06 11.17
N THR A 90 5.67 -0.77 10.92
CA THR A 90 4.88 0.28 11.57
C THR A 90 3.44 0.36 11.09
N ARG A 91 3.05 -0.44 10.09
CA ARG A 91 1.62 -0.61 9.72
C ARG A 91 0.85 -1.49 10.70
N ALA A 92 1.54 -2.28 11.52
CA ALA A 92 0.91 -3.15 12.51
C ALA A 92 0.65 -2.42 13.83
N LYS A 93 -0.61 -2.42 14.28
CA LYS A 93 -0.99 -1.88 15.61
C LYS A 93 -0.70 -2.85 16.75
N LYS A 94 -0.92 -4.16 16.53
CA LYS A 94 -0.85 -5.17 17.58
C LYS A 94 0.21 -6.22 17.31
N LEU A 95 0.30 -6.71 16.08
CA LEU A 95 1.19 -7.82 15.72
C LEU A 95 1.74 -7.64 14.31
N ALA A 96 3.06 -7.69 14.16
CA ALA A 96 3.73 -7.82 12.87
C ALA A 96 4.33 -9.23 12.74
N VAL A 97 3.99 -9.92 11.66
CA VAL A 97 4.51 -11.26 11.34
C VAL A 97 5.39 -11.16 10.10
N LEU A 98 6.66 -11.54 10.23
CA LEU A 98 7.58 -11.61 9.11
C LEU A 98 7.59 -13.04 8.54
N VAL A 99 7.28 -13.16 7.26
CA VAL A 99 7.30 -14.44 6.54
C VAL A 99 8.35 -14.37 5.43
N GLY A 100 9.33 -15.26 5.47
CA GLY A 100 10.36 -15.28 4.44
C GLY A 100 11.71 -15.83 4.89
N SER A 101 12.78 -15.53 4.15
CA SER A 101 14.10 -16.03 4.46
C SER A 101 14.85 -15.10 5.43
N LYS A 102 15.58 -15.70 6.38
CA LYS A 102 16.47 -14.95 7.30
C LYS A 102 17.47 -14.07 6.52
N ARG A 103 17.96 -14.58 5.39
CA ARG A 103 18.87 -13.84 4.50
C ARG A 103 18.22 -12.55 3.96
N ALA A 104 16.94 -12.59 3.56
CA ALA A 104 16.24 -11.41 3.10
C ALA A 104 16.09 -10.36 4.20
N LEU A 105 15.78 -10.80 5.43
CA LEU A 105 15.71 -9.91 6.59
C LEU A 105 17.06 -9.27 6.89
N GLU A 106 18.14 -10.04 6.92
CA GLU A 106 19.50 -9.52 7.13
C GLU A 106 19.90 -8.50 6.07
N MET A 107 19.57 -8.77 4.80
CA MET A 107 19.81 -7.82 3.70
C MET A 107 19.03 -6.51 3.94
N ALA A 108 17.74 -6.58 4.26
CA ALA A 108 16.93 -5.39 4.51
C ALA A 108 17.46 -4.56 5.69
N VAL A 109 17.84 -5.22 6.80
CA VAL A 109 18.37 -4.54 8.00
C VAL A 109 19.72 -3.87 7.72
N LYS A 110 20.60 -4.50 6.94
CA LYS A 110 21.92 -3.96 6.60
C LYS A 110 21.87 -2.87 5.54
N ASN A 111 20.86 -2.91 4.65
CA ASN A 111 20.74 -1.94 3.56
C ASN A 111 20.10 -0.63 4.06
N HIS A 112 20.95 0.36 4.35
CA HIS A 112 20.54 1.70 4.78
C HIS A 112 20.88 2.77 3.73
N ARG A 113 21.09 2.37 2.47
CA ARG A 113 21.36 3.32 1.40
C ARG A 113 20.10 4.16 1.14
N THR A 114 20.14 5.38 1.61
CA THR A 114 19.18 6.42 1.23
C THR A 114 19.77 7.22 0.10
N VAL A 115 19.02 7.41 -0.98
CA VAL A 115 19.41 8.35 -2.02
C VAL A 115 19.36 9.76 -1.39
N PRO A 116 20.46 10.52 -1.40
CA PRO A 116 20.45 11.90 -0.91
C PRO A 116 19.37 12.69 -1.63
N ARG A 117 18.48 13.30 -0.88
CA ARG A 117 17.49 14.21 -1.47
C ARG A 117 18.20 15.52 -1.79
N CYS A 118 18.30 15.88 -3.06
CA CYS A 118 18.77 17.21 -3.48
C CYS A 118 17.68 18.24 -3.13
N THR A 119 17.66 18.71 -1.88
CA THR A 119 16.78 19.79 -1.46
C THR A 119 17.60 21.06 -1.22
N TRP A 120 17.11 22.19 -1.69
CA TRP A 120 17.67 23.52 -1.40
C TRP A 120 17.32 24.00 0.02
N LEU A 121 16.70 23.16 0.84
CA LEU A 121 16.20 23.52 2.16
C LEU A 121 17.29 24.09 3.07
N ALA A 122 18.46 23.43 3.09
CA ALA A 122 19.58 23.87 3.92
C ALA A 122 20.12 25.26 3.52
N GLN A 123 20.02 25.63 2.25
CA GLN A 123 20.39 26.98 1.77
C GLN A 123 19.31 27.98 2.14
N ARG A 124 18.03 27.66 1.92
CA ARG A 124 16.89 28.54 2.22
C ARG A 124 16.70 28.83 3.73
N ILE A 125 17.24 28.01 4.60
CA ILE A 125 17.21 28.26 6.07
C ILE A 125 18.37 29.17 6.50
N ARG A 126 19.42 29.32 5.66
CA ARG A 126 20.59 30.16 5.97
C ARG A 126 20.45 31.60 5.45
N ASP A 127 19.57 31.80 4.46
CA ASP A 127 19.18 33.08 3.92
C ASP A 127 18.00 33.67 4.73
#